data_60bc50e51835fff023f89ffa7bc8460e
#
_entry.id   60bc50e51835fff023f89ffa7bc8460e
#
_cell.length_a   1.000
_cell.length_b   1.000
_cell.length_c   1.000
_cell.angle_alpha   90.00
_cell.angle_beta   90.00
_cell.angle_gamma   90.00
#
_symmetry.space_group_name_H-M   'P 1'
#
loop_
_entity.id
_entity.type
_entity.pdbx_description
1 polymer ?
#
loop_
_entity_poly.entity_id
_entity_poly.type
_entity_poly.pdbx_seq_one_letter_code
_entity_poly.pdbx_strand_id
1 'polypeptide(L)'
;ALVSLLEDHSLRSDIEYKILELGTDTIHFLEKEWENTFDPDLQGYLEDIIHKLQLELLKERLVEWKQSESDDLLKGMWIVATFQYPDLSLEKLQQDFEQLYYEVWLEHKPDAHYFDKVKFVNSVLFSKLKFRANTRNFHAPANSMINIVMETKKGNPISLSVLYLLVAQ
;
A
#
# COMPACT_ATOMS: atom_id res chain seq x y z
N ALA A 1 -1.73 1.18 -30.51
CA ALA A 1 -2.78 1.56 -31.49
C ALA A 1 -3.91 2.39 -30.85
N LEU A 2 -4.58 1.90 -29.76
CA LEU A 2 -5.66 2.69 -29.12
C LEU A 2 -5.12 3.97 -28.48
N VAL A 3 -3.97 3.93 -27.84
CA VAL A 3 -3.37 5.09 -27.13
C VAL A 3 -2.99 6.20 -28.11
N SER A 4 -2.50 5.89 -29.31
CA SER A 4 -2.19 6.92 -30.32
C SER A 4 -3.42 7.71 -30.81
N LEU A 5 -4.63 7.20 -30.58
CA LEU A 5 -5.86 7.91 -30.86
C LEU A 5 -6.29 8.89 -29.75
N LEU A 6 -5.66 8.82 -28.56
CA LEU A 6 -5.91 9.77 -27.46
C LEU A 6 -5.37 11.18 -27.74
N GLU A 7 -4.53 11.35 -28.78
CA GLU A 7 -4.11 12.66 -29.28
C GLU A 7 -5.29 13.44 -29.86
N ASP A 8 -6.32 12.74 -30.39
CA ASP A 8 -7.55 13.36 -30.87
C ASP A 8 -8.54 13.57 -29.71
N HIS A 9 -8.67 14.80 -29.26
CA HIS A 9 -9.57 15.16 -28.16
C HIS A 9 -11.03 14.73 -28.37
N SER A 10 -11.49 14.64 -29.63
CA SER A 10 -12.87 14.24 -29.96
C SER A 10 -13.16 12.77 -29.69
N LEU A 11 -12.11 11.92 -29.68
CA LEU A 11 -12.20 10.47 -29.50
C LEU A 11 -11.85 10.00 -28.08
N ARG A 12 -11.33 10.88 -27.24
CA ARG A 12 -10.81 10.54 -25.89
C ARG A 12 -11.81 9.75 -25.04
N SER A 13 -13.05 10.21 -24.97
CA SER A 13 -14.08 9.54 -24.16
C SER A 13 -14.38 8.12 -24.63
N ASP A 14 -14.46 7.90 -25.95
CA ASP A 14 -14.77 6.58 -26.50
C ASP A 14 -13.61 5.62 -26.33
N ILE A 15 -12.39 6.14 -26.45
CA ILE A 15 -11.16 5.35 -26.28
C ILE A 15 -10.92 5.01 -24.81
N GLU A 16 -11.13 5.97 -23.91
CA GLU A 16 -11.10 5.73 -22.48
C GLU A 16 -12.05 4.62 -22.08
N TYR A 17 -13.31 4.69 -22.54
CA TYR A 17 -14.29 3.65 -22.28
C TYR A 17 -13.79 2.26 -22.72
N LYS A 18 -13.22 2.17 -23.92
CA LYS A 18 -12.66 0.92 -24.44
C LYS A 18 -11.45 0.43 -23.65
N ILE A 19 -10.58 1.32 -23.20
CA ILE A 19 -9.42 0.98 -22.38
C ILE A 19 -9.88 0.43 -21.02
N LEU A 20 -10.86 1.09 -20.39
CA LEU A 20 -11.45 0.63 -19.14
C LEU A 20 -12.15 -0.73 -19.30
N GLU A 21 -12.81 -0.99 -20.42
CA GLU A 21 -13.42 -2.27 -20.75
C GLU A 21 -12.38 -3.40 -20.93
N LEU A 22 -11.18 -3.08 -21.45
CA LEU A 22 -10.07 -4.03 -21.55
C LEU A 22 -9.45 -4.40 -20.18
N GLY A 23 -9.71 -3.58 -19.17
CA GLY A 23 -9.34 -3.86 -17.79
C GLY A 23 -7.88 -3.59 -17.43
N THR A 24 -7.50 -4.10 -16.26
CA THR A 24 -6.24 -3.78 -15.57
C THR A 24 -4.98 -4.26 -16.26
N ASP A 25 -5.07 -5.24 -17.16
CA ASP A 25 -3.94 -5.72 -17.98
C ASP A 25 -3.36 -4.66 -18.91
N THR A 26 -4.11 -3.56 -19.14
CA THR A 26 -3.66 -2.45 -19.98
C THR A 26 -2.76 -1.44 -19.25
N ILE A 27 -2.68 -1.46 -17.93
CA ILE A 27 -1.96 -0.48 -17.11
C ILE A 27 -0.51 -0.32 -17.62
N HIS A 28 0.22 -1.42 -17.75
CA HIS A 28 1.63 -1.37 -18.13
C HIS A 28 1.87 -0.77 -19.54
N PHE A 29 0.90 -0.90 -20.45
CA PHE A 29 0.98 -0.28 -21.78
C PHE A 29 0.73 1.23 -21.68
N LEU A 30 -0.17 1.66 -20.79
CA LEU A 30 -0.46 3.09 -20.55
C LEU A 30 0.72 3.78 -19.88
N GLU A 31 1.33 3.15 -18.88
CA GLU A 31 2.53 3.65 -18.20
C GLU A 31 3.69 3.84 -19.20
N LYS A 32 3.92 2.88 -20.09
CA LYS A 32 4.92 2.99 -21.13
C LYS A 32 4.65 4.14 -22.11
N GLU A 33 3.41 4.36 -22.49
CA GLU A 33 3.04 5.51 -23.35
C GLU A 33 3.18 6.83 -22.60
N TRP A 34 2.83 6.87 -21.30
CA TRP A 34 3.03 8.02 -20.44
C TRP A 34 4.51 8.41 -20.35
N GLU A 35 5.40 7.43 -20.20
CA GLU A 35 6.86 7.67 -20.19
C GLU A 35 7.39 8.19 -21.53
N ASN A 36 6.79 7.80 -22.65
CA ASN A 36 7.26 8.14 -24.00
C ASN A 36 6.63 9.43 -24.56
N THR A 37 5.54 9.93 -23.98
CA THR A 37 4.93 11.17 -24.43
C THR A 37 5.53 12.38 -23.71
N PHE A 38 5.70 13.49 -24.46
CA PHE A 38 6.16 14.77 -23.94
C PHE A 38 5.02 15.82 -23.90
N ASP A 39 3.80 15.44 -24.26
CA ASP A 39 2.63 16.29 -24.20
C ASP A 39 2.03 16.26 -22.78
N PRO A 40 2.08 17.36 -22.00
CA PRO A 40 1.58 17.39 -20.62
C PRO A 40 0.06 17.11 -20.51
N ASP A 41 -0.71 17.47 -21.54
CA ASP A 41 -2.15 17.24 -21.56
C ASP A 41 -2.46 15.75 -21.76
N LEU A 42 -1.74 15.10 -22.66
CA LEU A 42 -1.86 13.66 -22.86
C LEU A 42 -1.34 12.87 -21.64
N GLN A 43 -0.24 13.31 -21.02
CA GLN A 43 0.28 12.71 -19.79
C GLN A 43 -0.76 12.76 -18.67
N GLY A 44 -1.35 13.92 -18.40
CA GLY A 44 -2.39 14.05 -17.39
C GLY A 44 -3.61 13.16 -17.66
N TYR A 45 -3.99 13.03 -18.93
CA TYR A 45 -5.11 12.18 -19.33
C TYR A 45 -4.80 10.68 -19.14
N LEU A 46 -3.58 10.26 -19.47
CA LEU A 46 -3.10 8.88 -19.23
C LEU A 46 -3.04 8.57 -17.73
N GLU A 47 -2.55 9.50 -16.90
CA GLU A 47 -2.53 9.37 -15.44
C GLU A 47 -3.94 9.13 -14.88
N ASP A 48 -4.94 9.86 -15.35
CA ASP A 48 -6.32 9.70 -14.92
C ASP A 48 -6.87 8.30 -15.23
N ILE A 49 -6.57 7.77 -16.44
CA ILE A 49 -6.98 6.42 -16.84
C ILE A 49 -6.25 5.36 -16.00
N ILE A 50 -4.93 5.49 -15.84
CA ILE A 50 -4.12 4.60 -15.02
C ILE A 50 -4.66 4.56 -13.59
N HIS A 51 -4.93 5.72 -12.97
CA HIS A 51 -5.50 5.80 -11.64
C HIS A 51 -6.85 5.08 -11.51
N LYS A 52 -7.74 5.21 -12.50
CA LYS A 52 -9.02 4.51 -12.52
C LYS A 52 -8.83 3.00 -12.54
N LEU A 53 -7.94 2.50 -13.42
CA LEU A 53 -7.63 1.09 -13.51
C LEU A 53 -6.94 0.55 -12.24
N GLN A 54 -6.01 1.30 -11.66
CA GLN A 54 -5.36 0.93 -10.39
C GLN A 54 -6.37 0.84 -9.24
N LEU A 55 -7.37 1.71 -9.22
CA LEU A 55 -8.44 1.65 -8.20
C LEU A 55 -9.31 0.40 -8.37
N GLU A 56 -9.64 0.02 -9.61
CA GLU A 56 -10.39 -1.23 -9.85
C GLU A 56 -9.54 -2.45 -9.46
N LEU A 57 -8.27 -2.49 -9.82
CA LEU A 57 -7.34 -3.55 -9.42
C LEU A 57 -7.23 -3.67 -7.88
N LEU A 58 -7.18 -2.53 -7.18
CA LEU A 58 -7.18 -2.51 -5.72
C LEU A 58 -8.45 -3.13 -5.15
N LYS A 59 -9.62 -2.77 -5.70
CA LYS A 59 -10.91 -3.32 -5.25
C LYS A 59 -10.98 -4.84 -5.46
N GLU A 60 -10.57 -5.31 -6.64
CA GLU A 60 -10.54 -6.74 -6.98
C GLU A 60 -9.65 -7.51 -5.99
N ARG A 61 -8.41 -7.05 -5.77
CA ARG A 61 -7.47 -7.67 -4.82
C ARG A 61 -7.98 -7.68 -3.39
N LEU A 62 -8.64 -6.61 -2.93
CA LEU A 62 -9.23 -6.55 -1.60
C LEU A 62 -10.43 -7.48 -1.44
N VAL A 63 -11.26 -7.64 -2.48
CA VAL A 63 -12.37 -8.60 -2.48
C VAL A 63 -11.84 -10.03 -2.42
N GLU A 64 -10.85 -10.36 -3.23
CA GLU A 64 -10.19 -11.67 -3.22
C GLU A 64 -9.55 -11.98 -1.87
N TRP A 65 -8.77 -11.05 -1.33
CA TRP A 65 -8.17 -11.18 0.00
C TRP A 65 -9.22 -11.41 1.08
N LYS A 66 -10.30 -10.65 1.06
CA LYS A 66 -11.40 -10.81 2.04
C LYS A 66 -12.05 -12.18 1.98
N GLN A 67 -12.13 -12.80 0.79
CA GLN A 67 -12.78 -14.09 0.59
C GLN A 67 -11.87 -15.28 0.92
N SER A 68 -10.59 -15.16 0.67
CA SER A 68 -9.65 -16.28 0.72
C SER A 68 -8.65 -16.20 1.88
N GLU A 69 -8.22 -15.00 2.27
CA GLU A 69 -7.05 -14.77 3.12
C GLU A 69 -7.26 -13.61 4.13
N SER A 70 -8.51 -13.40 4.59
CA SER A 70 -8.84 -12.26 5.48
C SER A 70 -8.06 -12.23 6.79
N ASP A 71 -7.46 -13.34 7.19
CA ASP A 71 -6.64 -13.44 8.41
C ASP A 71 -5.21 -12.94 8.19
N ASP A 72 -4.73 -12.88 6.93
CA ASP A 72 -3.42 -12.29 6.60
C ASP A 72 -3.52 -10.76 6.50
N LEU A 73 -3.47 -10.12 7.66
CA LEU A 73 -3.57 -8.67 7.77
C LEU A 73 -2.38 -7.95 7.10
N LEU A 74 -1.17 -8.55 7.10
CA LEU A 74 0.01 -7.96 6.45
C LEU A 74 -0.19 -7.91 4.93
N LYS A 75 -0.71 -8.99 4.34
CA LYS A 75 -1.07 -9.03 2.91
C LYS A 75 -2.15 -7.99 2.58
N GLY A 76 -3.18 -7.85 3.42
CA GLY A 76 -4.19 -6.81 3.24
C GLY A 76 -3.59 -5.39 3.22
N MET A 77 -2.68 -5.09 4.14
CA MET A 77 -1.97 -3.81 4.17
C MET A 77 -1.02 -3.61 2.98
N TRP A 78 -0.39 -4.68 2.51
CA TRP A 78 0.42 -4.64 1.29
C TRP A 78 -0.44 -4.31 0.07
N ILE A 79 -1.60 -4.95 -0.11
CA ILE A 79 -2.53 -4.65 -1.21
C ILE A 79 -2.89 -3.16 -1.23
N VAL A 80 -3.23 -2.58 -0.07
CA VAL A 80 -3.51 -1.13 0.03
C VAL A 80 -2.30 -0.29 -0.36
N ALA A 81 -1.09 -0.67 0.07
CA ALA A 81 0.13 0.06 -0.23
C ALA A 81 0.51 -0.01 -1.72
N THR A 82 0.18 -1.10 -2.43
CA THR A 82 0.46 -1.23 -3.87
C THR A 82 -0.30 -0.23 -4.74
N PHE A 83 -1.38 0.37 -4.23
CA PHE A 83 -2.07 1.46 -4.94
C PHE A 83 -1.17 2.69 -5.16
N GLN A 84 -0.33 3.01 -4.19
CA GLN A 84 0.61 4.14 -4.28
C GLN A 84 2.04 3.71 -4.63
N TYR A 85 2.38 2.45 -4.37
CA TYR A 85 3.70 1.86 -4.59
C TYR A 85 3.55 0.54 -5.36
N PRO A 86 3.27 0.56 -6.68
CA PRO A 86 2.96 -0.65 -7.47
C PRO A 86 4.06 -1.72 -7.41
N ASP A 87 5.33 -1.29 -7.35
CA ASP A 87 6.51 -2.17 -7.32
C ASP A 87 6.84 -2.71 -5.92
N LEU A 88 5.98 -2.47 -4.91
CA LEU A 88 6.23 -2.94 -3.56
C LEU A 88 6.19 -4.47 -3.49
N SER A 89 7.34 -5.10 -3.23
CA SER A 89 7.41 -6.55 -3.04
C SER A 89 6.80 -6.96 -1.70
N LEU A 90 5.91 -7.96 -1.73
CA LEU A 90 5.35 -8.57 -0.54
C LEU A 90 6.43 -9.29 0.26
N GLU A 91 7.32 -10.02 -0.41
CA GLU A 91 8.41 -10.76 0.22
C GLU A 91 9.35 -9.83 0.99
N LYS A 92 9.67 -8.67 0.41
CA LYS A 92 10.49 -7.67 1.09
C LYS A 92 9.79 -7.11 2.31
N LEU A 93 8.50 -6.81 2.22
CA LEU A 93 7.71 -6.33 3.33
C LEU A 93 7.61 -7.39 4.45
N GLN A 94 7.44 -8.66 4.10
CA GLN A 94 7.44 -9.78 5.05
C GLN A 94 8.78 -9.88 5.79
N GLN A 95 9.90 -9.80 5.09
CA GLN A 95 11.24 -9.81 5.71
C GLN A 95 11.44 -8.65 6.69
N ASP A 96 11.05 -7.44 6.28
CA ASP A 96 11.14 -6.26 7.15
C ASP A 96 10.26 -6.41 8.39
N PHE A 97 9.10 -7.06 8.25
CA PHE A 97 8.20 -7.34 9.35
C PHE A 97 8.72 -8.46 10.26
N GLU A 98 9.29 -9.52 9.72
CA GLU A 98 9.94 -10.60 10.50
C GLU A 98 11.08 -10.05 11.37
N GLN A 99 11.85 -9.10 10.84
CA GLN A 99 12.88 -8.43 11.63
C GLN A 99 12.27 -7.63 12.79
N LEU A 100 11.17 -6.92 12.56
CA LEU A 100 10.45 -6.20 13.61
C LEU A 100 9.90 -7.15 14.67
N TYR A 101 9.29 -8.26 14.24
CA TYR A 101 8.78 -9.29 15.13
C TYR A 101 9.90 -9.89 15.99
N TYR A 102 11.05 -10.17 15.40
CA TYR A 102 12.21 -10.68 16.11
C TYR A 102 12.70 -9.72 17.21
N GLU A 103 12.72 -8.42 16.96
CA GLU A 103 13.07 -7.39 17.95
C GLU A 103 12.12 -7.43 19.18
N VAL A 104 10.83 -7.68 18.94
CA VAL A 104 9.84 -7.83 20.04
C VAL A 104 10.00 -9.17 20.75
N TRP A 105 10.23 -10.23 19.98
CA TRP A 105 10.42 -11.58 20.52
C TRP A 105 11.62 -11.68 21.45
N LEU A 106 12.72 -10.98 21.16
CA LEU A 106 13.92 -10.95 22.03
C LEU A 106 13.64 -10.42 23.44
N GLU A 107 12.66 -9.53 23.60
CA GLU A 107 12.24 -8.99 24.90
C GLU A 107 11.14 -9.84 25.55
N HIS A 108 10.60 -10.83 24.80
CA HIS A 108 9.49 -11.66 25.27
C HIS A 108 9.95 -12.63 26.38
N LYS A 109 9.16 -12.70 27.46
CA LYS A 109 9.32 -13.70 28.52
C LYS A 109 8.09 -14.62 28.50
N PRO A 110 8.25 -15.92 28.19
CA PRO A 110 7.12 -16.85 28.06
C PRO A 110 6.20 -16.88 29.30
N ASP A 111 6.79 -16.85 30.47
CA ASP A 111 6.08 -16.95 31.76
C ASP A 111 5.56 -15.61 32.29
N ALA A 112 5.72 -14.51 31.51
CA ALA A 112 5.26 -13.19 31.92
C ALA A 112 3.72 -13.13 31.97
N HIS A 113 3.20 -12.38 32.94
CA HIS A 113 1.78 -12.09 32.99
C HIS A 113 1.33 -11.27 31.76
N TYR A 114 0.08 -11.39 31.33
CA TYR A 114 -0.44 -10.72 30.12
C TYR A 114 -0.17 -9.21 30.09
N PHE A 115 -0.31 -8.53 31.24
CA PHE A 115 0.03 -7.11 31.33
C PHE A 115 1.50 -6.79 31.06
N ASP A 116 2.39 -7.68 31.43
CA ASP A 116 3.82 -7.50 31.19
C ASP A 116 4.16 -7.77 29.72
N LYS A 117 3.48 -8.73 29.06
CA LYS A 117 3.59 -8.95 27.63
C LYS A 117 3.19 -7.69 26.85
N VAL A 118 2.07 -7.05 27.19
CA VAL A 118 1.65 -5.77 26.59
C VAL A 118 2.69 -4.67 26.83
N LYS A 119 3.27 -4.57 28.04
CA LYS A 119 4.34 -3.60 28.33
C LYS A 119 5.59 -3.85 27.48
N PHE A 120 5.96 -5.11 27.24
CA PHE A 120 7.11 -5.43 26.38
C PHE A 120 6.88 -4.97 24.95
N VAL A 121 5.73 -5.29 24.35
CA VAL A 121 5.38 -4.82 22.99
C VAL A 121 5.41 -3.28 22.95
N ASN A 122 4.79 -2.61 23.92
CA ASN A 122 4.80 -1.14 24.02
C ASN A 122 6.21 -0.58 24.14
N SER A 123 7.04 -1.18 24.97
CA SER A 123 8.43 -0.75 25.20
C SER A 123 9.25 -0.87 23.91
N VAL A 124 9.12 -1.98 23.19
CA VAL A 124 9.86 -2.17 21.95
C VAL A 124 9.34 -1.22 20.87
N LEU A 125 8.05 -1.23 20.56
CA LEU A 125 7.52 -0.44 19.47
C LEU A 125 7.65 1.07 19.70
N PHE A 126 7.26 1.56 20.87
CA PHE A 126 7.13 3.00 21.10
C PHE A 126 8.35 3.62 21.80
N SER A 127 9.04 2.86 22.68
CA SER A 127 10.19 3.40 23.40
C SER A 127 11.52 3.10 22.71
N LYS A 128 11.75 1.85 22.20
CA LYS A 128 12.99 1.44 21.55
C LYS A 128 13.00 1.84 20.07
N LEU A 129 12.01 1.39 19.28
CA LEU A 129 11.92 1.60 17.84
C LEU A 129 11.30 2.94 17.45
N LYS A 130 10.71 3.67 18.41
CA LYS A 130 10.19 5.04 18.23
C LYS A 130 9.04 5.17 17.24
N PHE A 131 8.24 4.12 17.04
CA PHE A 131 6.98 4.27 16.31
C PHE A 131 6.09 5.29 17.01
N ARG A 132 5.45 6.18 16.23
CA ARG A 132 4.64 7.28 16.78
C ARG A 132 3.65 7.82 15.75
N ALA A 133 2.65 8.55 16.23
CA ALA A 133 1.77 9.30 15.34
C ALA A 133 2.53 10.40 14.57
N ASN A 134 2.20 10.58 13.29
CA ASN A 134 2.72 11.68 12.48
C ASN A 134 1.90 12.95 12.73
N THR A 135 2.16 13.63 13.83
CA THR A 135 1.42 14.84 14.25
C THR A 135 1.69 16.07 13.39
N ARG A 136 2.85 16.12 12.68
CA ARG A 136 3.21 17.24 11.82
C ARG A 136 2.49 17.22 10.49
N ASN A 137 2.25 16.03 9.94
CA ASN A 137 1.57 15.81 8.68
C ASN A 137 0.52 14.70 8.83
N PHE A 138 -0.47 14.97 9.68
CA PHE A 138 -1.45 13.97 10.13
C PHE A 138 -2.27 13.39 8.96
N HIS A 139 -2.63 14.22 7.98
CA HIS A 139 -3.48 13.83 6.83
C HIS A 139 -2.71 13.27 5.63
N ALA A 140 -1.39 13.12 5.72
CA ALA A 140 -0.62 12.56 4.60
C ALA A 140 -1.07 11.12 4.30
N PRO A 141 -1.40 10.77 3.04
CA PRO A 141 -1.75 9.40 2.64
C PRO A 141 -0.69 8.38 3.04
N ALA A 142 0.59 8.75 2.99
CA ALA A 142 1.73 7.93 3.37
C ALA A 142 1.64 7.37 4.81
N ASN A 143 0.91 8.03 5.72
CA ASN A 143 0.68 7.54 7.07
C ASN A 143 -0.14 6.24 7.12
N SER A 144 -0.85 5.90 6.04
CA SER A 144 -1.63 4.67 5.90
C SER A 144 -0.86 3.56 5.18
N MET A 145 0.26 3.88 4.52
CA MET A 145 1.04 2.93 3.73
C MET A 145 2.04 2.21 4.63
N ILE A 146 1.84 0.90 4.80
CA ILE A 146 2.59 0.11 5.80
C ILE A 146 4.10 0.11 5.57
N ASN A 147 4.57 0.11 4.31
CA ASN A 147 5.97 0.24 3.95
C ASN A 147 6.58 1.55 4.46
N ILE A 148 5.87 2.67 4.26
CA ILE A 148 6.33 4.00 4.73
C ILE A 148 6.29 4.10 6.25
N VAL A 149 5.28 3.51 6.89
CA VAL A 149 5.18 3.46 8.35
C VAL A 149 6.34 2.66 8.94
N MET A 150 6.70 1.52 8.32
CA MET A 150 7.83 0.70 8.72
C MET A 150 9.17 1.45 8.57
N GLU A 151 9.35 2.19 7.48
CA GLU A 151 10.56 2.95 7.20
C GLU A 151 10.70 4.16 8.13
N THR A 152 9.67 5.02 8.18
CA THR A 152 9.73 6.32 8.87
C THR A 152 9.43 6.25 10.35
N LYS A 153 8.91 5.12 10.84
CA LYS A 153 8.38 4.93 12.20
C LYS A 153 7.25 5.91 12.57
N LYS A 154 6.55 6.42 11.55
CA LYS A 154 5.44 7.37 11.71
C LYS A 154 4.23 6.87 10.95
N GLY A 155 3.08 6.88 11.62
CA GLY A 155 1.83 6.45 11.01
C GLY A 155 0.62 7.22 11.55
N ASN A 156 -0.55 6.85 11.07
CA ASN A 156 -1.82 7.24 11.66
C ASN A 156 -2.29 6.20 12.70
N PRO A 157 -3.36 6.45 13.45
CA PRO A 157 -3.85 5.48 14.44
C PRO A 157 -4.16 4.11 13.86
N ILE A 158 -4.69 4.04 12.64
CA ILE A 158 -5.07 2.76 11.99
C ILE A 158 -3.81 1.95 11.67
N SER A 159 -2.86 2.53 10.95
CA SER A 159 -1.63 1.83 10.54
C SER A 159 -0.78 1.40 11.73
N LEU A 160 -0.71 2.23 12.78
CA LEU A 160 0.00 1.88 14.02
C LEU A 160 -0.74 0.78 14.80
N SER A 161 -2.07 0.77 14.81
CA SER A 161 -2.85 -0.31 15.43
C SER A 161 -2.69 -1.63 14.69
N VAL A 162 -2.70 -1.60 13.36
CA VAL A 162 -2.44 -2.79 12.53
C VAL A 162 -1.04 -3.34 12.80
N LEU A 163 -0.02 -2.47 12.80
CA LEU A 163 1.34 -2.86 13.11
C LEU A 163 1.42 -3.54 14.50
N TYR A 164 0.74 -2.96 15.49
CA TYR A 164 0.68 -3.52 16.84
C TYR A 164 0.03 -4.91 16.86
N LEU A 165 -1.10 -5.07 16.17
CA LEU A 165 -1.81 -6.35 16.08
C LEU A 165 -0.94 -7.43 15.43
N LEU A 166 -0.27 -7.10 14.33
CA LEU A 166 0.63 -8.02 13.62
C LEU A 166 1.78 -8.50 14.49
N VAL A 167 2.30 -7.65 15.37
CA VAL A 167 3.42 -7.99 16.27
C VAL A 167 2.96 -8.74 17.52
N ALA A 168 1.69 -8.58 17.90
CA ALA A 168 1.12 -9.17 19.12
C ALA A 168 0.51 -10.58 18.91
N GLN A 169 0.43 -11.06 17.66
CA GLN A 169 0.00 -12.42 17.31
C GLN A 169 1.08 -13.43 17.65
#